data_e0966a5a6cb7e67220c8c0a0896ef887
#
_entry.id   e0966a5a6cb7e67220c8c0a0896ef887
#
_cell.length_a   1.000
_cell.length_b   1.000
_cell.length_c   1.000
_cell.angle_alpha   90.00
_cell.angle_beta   90.00
_cell.angle_gamma   90.00
#
_symmetry.space_group_name_H-M   'P 1'
#
loop_
_entity.id
_entity.type
_entity.pdbx_description
1 polymer ?
#
loop_
_entity_poly.entity_id
_entity_poly.type
_entity_poly.pdbx_seq_one_letter_code
_entity_poly.pdbx_strand_id
1 'polypeptide(L)'
;MAAIVIVGAQWGDEGKGKATDILGGKVDYVVKPNGGNNAGHTVVVGGDKYELKLLPAGILSENATPVLGNGVVINLEALFDEIDGLEARGANASRLKISANAHLVAPYHQTLDRVQERFLGKRAIGTTGRGIGPTYADKVARIGIRVQDIFDESILRQKVESALDIKNQMLVKMYNRKAIEADQIVDYFLSYRDRLRPMVIDAELELNRALESGKHVLMEGGQATMLDVDHGTYPFVTSSNPTAGGASVGSGIGPTRIKTSLGIIKAYTTRVGAGPFPTELFDKWGEYLQTTGGEIGVNTGRKRRCGWYDSVIARYATRVNGFTDYFLTKLDVLTGIGEIPICVAYDVDGKRYDELPLTQSEFHHAEPIFETMPAWDEDITECSTFEELPQKAQDYVLRLEELSGCRISYIGVGPGRDQTIVRHDVMEDQ
;
A
#
# COMPACT_ATOMS: atom_id res chain seq x y z
N MET A 1 0.48 -15.49 20.45
CA MET A 1 -0.16 -15.26 19.14
C MET A 1 0.79 -14.49 18.23
N ALA A 2 0.56 -14.53 16.94
CA ALA A 2 1.46 -13.93 15.97
C ALA A 2 0.81 -12.77 15.23
N ALA A 3 1.65 -11.93 14.62
CA ALA A 3 1.20 -10.87 13.74
C ALA A 3 1.08 -11.40 12.29
N ILE A 4 0.11 -10.85 11.57
CA ILE A 4 -0.11 -11.04 10.14
C ILE A 4 0.27 -9.74 9.43
N VAL A 5 1.00 -9.82 8.32
CA VAL A 5 1.25 -8.66 7.47
C VAL A 5 0.61 -8.86 6.09
N ILE A 6 -0.12 -7.84 5.62
CA ILE A 6 -0.67 -7.77 4.26
C ILE A 6 0.19 -6.81 3.45
N VAL A 7 0.72 -7.29 2.32
CA VAL A 7 1.58 -6.52 1.40
C VAL A 7 1.12 -6.71 -0.04
N GLY A 8 1.09 -5.63 -0.82
CA GLY A 8 0.91 -5.73 -2.27
C GLY A 8 2.15 -6.33 -2.95
N ALA A 9 1.96 -7.32 -3.80
CA ALA A 9 3.05 -8.02 -4.46
C ALA A 9 3.53 -7.36 -5.77
N GLN A 10 2.75 -6.45 -6.35
CA GLN A 10 2.99 -5.84 -7.67
C GLN A 10 3.31 -4.34 -7.54
N TRP A 11 2.58 -3.47 -8.22
CA TRP A 11 2.76 -2.00 -8.20
C TRP A 11 1.61 -1.23 -7.53
N GLY A 12 0.92 -1.85 -6.59
CA GLY A 12 -0.24 -1.26 -5.91
C GLY A 12 -1.56 -1.61 -6.62
N ASP A 13 -2.65 -1.23 -5.96
CA ASP A 13 -4.02 -1.46 -6.46
C ASP A 13 -4.39 -2.95 -6.67
N GLU A 14 -3.70 -3.86 -5.99
CA GLU A 14 -3.95 -5.31 -6.08
C GLU A 14 -5.27 -5.73 -5.41
N GLY A 15 -5.91 -4.85 -4.63
CA GLY A 15 -7.14 -5.18 -3.89
C GLY A 15 -6.92 -5.49 -2.41
N LYS A 16 -5.87 -4.93 -1.80
CA LYS A 16 -5.56 -5.08 -0.36
C LYS A 16 -6.76 -4.77 0.55
N GLY A 17 -7.57 -3.77 0.19
CA GLY A 17 -8.76 -3.42 0.96
C GLY A 17 -9.73 -4.58 1.17
N LYS A 18 -9.93 -5.45 0.17
CA LYS A 18 -10.77 -6.64 0.29
C LYS A 18 -10.19 -7.65 1.28
N ALA A 19 -8.89 -7.92 1.21
CA ALA A 19 -8.20 -8.83 2.13
C ALA A 19 -8.23 -8.29 3.57
N THR A 20 -7.97 -6.98 3.76
CA THR A 20 -8.02 -6.34 5.07
C THR A 20 -9.43 -6.33 5.66
N ASP A 21 -10.45 -6.16 4.84
CA ASP A 21 -11.84 -6.22 5.26
C ASP A 21 -12.24 -7.63 5.74
N ILE A 22 -11.84 -8.67 5.01
CA ILE A 22 -12.13 -10.07 5.37
C ILE A 22 -11.41 -10.46 6.67
N LEU A 23 -10.14 -10.12 6.81
CA LEU A 23 -9.32 -10.50 7.96
C LEU A 23 -9.49 -9.53 9.14
N GLY A 24 -9.75 -8.24 8.87
CA GLY A 24 -9.86 -7.19 9.87
C GLY A 24 -10.98 -7.41 10.89
N GLY A 25 -12.04 -8.13 10.51
CA GLY A 25 -13.10 -8.54 11.42
C GLY A 25 -12.73 -9.67 12.39
N LYS A 26 -11.61 -10.36 12.14
CA LYS A 26 -11.13 -11.52 12.90
C LYS A 26 -9.93 -11.18 13.83
N VAL A 27 -9.50 -9.93 13.88
CA VAL A 27 -8.32 -9.48 14.63
C VAL A 27 -8.65 -8.40 15.65
N ASP A 28 -7.80 -8.22 16.66
CA ASP A 28 -7.98 -7.23 17.72
C ASP A 28 -7.41 -5.86 17.35
N TYR A 29 -6.38 -5.84 16.50
CA TYR A 29 -5.71 -4.62 16.05
C TYR A 29 -5.48 -4.64 14.54
N VAL A 30 -5.74 -3.51 13.87
CA VAL A 30 -5.34 -3.27 12.48
C VAL A 30 -4.41 -2.07 12.45
N VAL A 31 -3.17 -2.31 12.06
CA VAL A 31 -2.09 -1.32 12.10
C VAL A 31 -1.70 -0.91 10.68
N LYS A 32 -1.70 0.39 10.40
CA LYS A 32 -1.04 0.93 9.22
C LYS A 32 0.42 1.23 9.56
N PRO A 33 1.39 0.49 8.98
CA PRO A 33 2.78 0.62 9.38
C PRO A 33 3.57 1.65 8.57
N ASN A 34 3.10 2.07 7.39
CA ASN A 34 3.85 2.93 6.48
C ASN A 34 2.96 3.82 5.61
N GLY A 35 3.59 4.73 4.88
CA GLY A 35 2.90 5.62 3.94
C GLY A 35 2.25 6.82 4.62
N GLY A 36 1.26 7.38 4.00
CA GLY A 36 0.49 8.53 4.46
C GLY A 36 -0.83 8.62 3.69
N ASN A 37 -1.32 9.83 3.45
CA ASN A 37 -2.52 10.06 2.67
C ASN A 37 -2.28 10.10 1.14
N ASN A 38 -1.18 9.52 0.66
CA ASN A 38 -0.82 9.44 -0.76
C ASN A 38 -1.44 8.24 -1.49
N ALA A 39 -1.88 7.22 -0.78
CA ALA A 39 -2.62 6.10 -1.32
C ALA A 39 -4.03 6.08 -0.75
N GLY A 40 -4.98 5.54 -1.49
CA GLY A 40 -6.34 5.32 -1.02
C GLY A 40 -6.80 3.92 -1.40
N HIS A 41 -7.64 3.35 -0.57
CA HIS A 41 -8.31 2.11 -0.88
C HIS A 41 -9.79 2.21 -0.56
N THR A 42 -10.58 1.47 -1.32
CA THR A 42 -12.02 1.38 -1.09
C THR A 42 -12.32 0.13 -0.29
N VAL A 43 -13.09 0.29 0.76
CA VAL A 43 -13.67 -0.80 1.54
C VAL A 43 -15.19 -0.73 1.40
N VAL A 44 -15.85 -1.89 1.26
CA VAL A 44 -17.31 -1.96 1.15
C VAL A 44 -17.83 -2.69 2.38
N VAL A 45 -18.60 -1.99 3.21
CA VAL A 45 -19.21 -2.53 4.42
C VAL A 45 -20.73 -2.33 4.34
N GLY A 46 -21.50 -3.43 4.45
CA GLY A 46 -22.97 -3.36 4.43
C GLY A 46 -23.56 -2.77 3.12
N GLY A 47 -22.81 -2.82 2.01
CA GLY A 47 -23.19 -2.22 0.73
C GLY A 47 -22.71 -0.76 0.54
N ASP A 48 -22.26 -0.10 1.59
CA ASP A 48 -21.71 1.24 1.55
C ASP A 48 -20.21 1.24 1.19
N LYS A 49 -19.81 2.14 0.31
CA LYS A 49 -18.42 2.34 -0.09
C LYS A 49 -17.76 3.40 0.79
N TYR A 50 -16.61 3.04 1.36
CA TYR A 50 -15.73 3.93 2.12
C TYR A 50 -14.40 4.07 1.43
N GLU A 51 -13.98 5.29 1.14
CA GLU A 51 -12.66 5.60 0.57
C GLU A 51 -11.75 6.06 1.69
N LEU A 52 -10.86 5.18 2.12
CA LEU A 52 -9.87 5.46 3.15
C LEU A 52 -8.54 5.86 2.51
N LYS A 53 -7.90 6.90 3.05
CA LYS A 53 -6.61 7.42 2.55
C LYS A 53 -5.51 7.26 3.58
N LEU A 54 -5.75 7.73 4.79
CA LEU A 54 -4.80 7.68 5.89
C LEU A 54 -5.18 6.63 6.93
N LEU A 55 -6.47 6.50 7.21
CA LEU A 55 -6.96 5.57 8.21
C LEU A 55 -6.83 4.11 7.76
N PRO A 56 -6.47 3.18 8.65
CA PRO A 56 -6.48 1.74 8.34
C PRO A 56 -7.92 1.22 8.22
N ALA A 57 -8.14 0.17 7.41
CA ALA A 57 -9.47 -0.40 7.18
C ALA A 57 -10.17 -0.87 8.46
N GLY A 58 -9.39 -1.25 9.49
CA GLY A 58 -9.91 -1.62 10.80
C GLY A 58 -10.74 -0.54 11.50
N ILE A 59 -10.73 0.73 11.02
CA ILE A 59 -11.59 1.80 11.55
C ILE A 59 -13.08 1.47 11.37
N LEU A 60 -13.40 0.71 10.32
CA LEU A 60 -14.77 0.28 9.99
C LEU A 60 -15.21 -1.00 10.72
N SER A 61 -14.29 -1.69 11.41
CA SER A 61 -14.59 -2.89 12.21
C SER A 61 -15.01 -2.50 13.62
N GLU A 62 -16.07 -3.08 14.14
CA GLU A 62 -16.51 -2.85 15.53
C GLU A 62 -15.56 -3.47 16.57
N ASN A 63 -14.84 -4.51 16.22
CA ASN A 63 -14.01 -5.29 17.13
C ASN A 63 -12.54 -4.89 17.12
N ALA A 64 -12.01 -4.40 16.00
CA ALA A 64 -10.60 -4.07 15.89
C ALA A 64 -10.26 -2.65 16.39
N THR A 65 -9.09 -2.49 16.99
CA THR A 65 -8.50 -1.20 17.31
C THR A 65 -7.63 -0.73 16.14
N PRO A 66 -8.00 0.34 15.43
CA PRO A 66 -7.18 0.89 14.35
C PRO A 66 -5.97 1.65 14.91
N VAL A 67 -4.79 1.44 14.33
CA VAL A 67 -3.53 2.07 14.78
C VAL A 67 -2.77 2.67 13.60
N LEU A 68 -2.33 3.92 13.73
CA LEU A 68 -1.31 4.53 12.88
C LEU A 68 0.06 4.32 13.53
N GLY A 69 0.90 3.50 12.91
CA GLY A 69 2.20 3.11 13.44
C GLY A 69 3.30 4.16 13.24
N ASN A 70 4.49 3.88 13.76
CA ASN A 70 5.67 4.77 13.73
C ASN A 70 6.12 5.14 12.32
N GLY A 71 5.88 4.25 11.36
CA GLY A 71 6.31 4.43 9.96
C GLY A 71 5.40 5.33 9.14
N VAL A 72 4.23 5.71 9.65
CA VAL A 72 3.29 6.59 8.94
C VAL A 72 3.74 8.05 9.03
N VAL A 73 3.52 8.80 7.95
CA VAL A 73 3.63 10.26 7.94
C VAL A 73 2.24 10.88 7.87
N ILE A 74 1.88 11.64 8.89
CA ILE A 74 0.50 12.05 9.17
C ILE A 74 0.28 13.52 8.79
N ASN A 75 -0.61 13.75 7.84
CA ASN A 75 -1.18 15.07 7.60
C ASN A 75 -2.39 15.24 8.53
N LEU A 76 -2.35 16.17 9.47
CA LEU A 76 -3.38 16.33 10.49
C LEU A 76 -4.71 16.84 9.92
N GLU A 77 -4.67 17.76 8.96
CA GLU A 77 -5.87 18.21 8.25
C GLU A 77 -6.57 17.03 7.56
N ALA A 78 -5.84 16.27 6.76
CA ALA A 78 -6.39 15.10 6.08
C ALA A 78 -6.87 14.00 7.05
N LEU A 79 -6.20 13.83 8.19
CA LEU A 79 -6.60 12.89 9.23
C LEU A 79 -7.97 13.26 9.81
N PHE A 80 -8.12 14.51 10.23
CA PHE A 80 -9.36 14.94 10.89
C PHE A 80 -10.51 15.11 9.90
N ASP A 81 -10.25 15.53 8.66
CA ASP A 81 -11.26 15.52 7.59
C ASP A 81 -11.80 14.11 7.33
N GLU A 82 -10.91 13.11 7.33
CA GLU A 82 -11.30 11.71 7.12
C GLU A 82 -12.08 11.15 8.32
N ILE A 83 -11.67 11.48 9.55
CA ILE A 83 -12.39 11.12 10.79
C ILE A 83 -13.79 11.74 10.78
N ASP A 84 -13.88 13.06 10.59
CA ASP A 84 -15.14 13.80 10.62
C ASP A 84 -16.11 13.29 9.53
N GLY A 85 -15.58 12.97 8.34
CA GLY A 85 -16.35 12.37 7.26
C GLY A 85 -16.88 10.98 7.57
N LEU A 86 -16.13 10.14 8.29
CA LEU A 86 -16.57 8.82 8.73
C LEU A 86 -17.61 8.91 9.85
N GLU A 87 -17.39 9.78 10.84
CA GLU A 87 -18.33 9.99 11.95
C GLU A 87 -19.68 10.55 11.47
N ALA A 88 -19.66 11.45 10.48
CA ALA A 88 -20.88 11.92 9.83
C ALA A 88 -21.70 10.82 9.13
N ARG A 89 -21.06 9.69 8.81
CA ARG A 89 -21.69 8.49 8.24
C ARG A 89 -22.00 7.42 9.29
N GLY A 90 -21.82 7.73 10.59
CA GLY A 90 -22.10 6.84 11.71
C GLY A 90 -20.99 5.87 12.10
N ALA A 91 -19.80 5.97 11.50
CA ALA A 91 -18.65 5.16 11.93
C ALA A 91 -18.06 5.72 13.25
N ASN A 92 -17.55 4.84 14.09
CA ASN A 92 -16.94 5.24 15.37
C ASN A 92 -15.43 5.29 15.27
N ALA A 93 -14.87 6.51 15.16
CA ALA A 93 -13.43 6.72 15.08
C ALA A 93 -12.74 6.88 16.46
N SER A 94 -13.47 6.88 17.57
CA SER A 94 -12.92 7.12 18.93
C SER A 94 -11.88 6.07 19.36
N ARG A 95 -11.86 4.90 18.74
CA ARG A 95 -10.88 3.83 19.03
C ARG A 95 -9.54 4.00 18.32
N LEU A 96 -9.43 4.98 17.41
CA LEU A 96 -8.19 5.23 16.69
C LEU A 96 -7.05 5.52 17.66
N LYS A 97 -5.94 4.83 17.45
CA LYS A 97 -4.68 5.05 18.17
C LYS A 97 -3.59 5.52 17.20
N ILE A 98 -2.73 6.39 17.68
CA ILE A 98 -1.69 7.03 16.88
C ILE A 98 -0.38 6.94 17.65
N SER A 99 0.66 6.42 16.99
CA SER A 99 1.98 6.38 17.59
C SER A 99 2.52 7.78 17.89
N ALA A 100 2.98 8.01 19.11
CA ALA A 100 3.70 9.21 19.50
C ALA A 100 4.95 9.46 18.63
N ASN A 101 5.53 8.39 18.06
CA ASN A 101 6.74 8.42 17.24
C ASN A 101 6.48 8.62 15.73
N ALA A 102 5.23 8.62 15.27
CA ALA A 102 4.89 8.93 13.89
C ALA A 102 5.30 10.36 13.52
N HIS A 103 5.68 10.58 12.25
CA HIS A 103 6.07 11.90 11.77
C HIS A 103 4.88 12.68 11.22
N LEU A 104 4.97 14.00 11.30
CA LEU A 104 3.94 14.92 10.83
C LEU A 104 4.32 15.56 9.50
N VAL A 105 3.34 15.59 8.59
CA VAL A 105 3.44 16.37 7.35
C VAL A 105 3.15 17.83 7.66
N ALA A 106 4.17 18.67 7.60
CA ALA A 106 4.01 20.11 7.75
C ALA A 106 3.55 20.77 6.42
N PRO A 107 2.90 21.94 6.46
CA PRO A 107 2.50 22.68 5.25
C PRO A 107 3.66 22.95 4.27
N TYR A 108 4.88 23.15 4.77
CA TYR A 108 6.05 23.34 3.91
C TYR A 108 6.43 22.06 3.13
N HIS A 109 6.14 20.86 3.63
CA HIS A 109 6.37 19.63 2.90
C HIS A 109 5.53 19.54 1.63
N GLN A 110 4.23 19.91 1.73
CA GLN A 110 3.35 19.95 0.57
C GLN A 110 3.79 21.00 -0.45
N THR A 111 4.25 22.17 0.04
CA THR A 111 4.76 23.23 -0.82
C THR A 111 6.02 22.75 -1.56
N LEU A 112 6.97 22.13 -0.87
CA LEU A 112 8.19 21.59 -1.44
C LEU A 112 7.90 20.49 -2.47
N ASP A 113 7.03 19.54 -2.17
CA ASP A 113 6.64 18.46 -3.07
C ASP A 113 6.16 19.02 -4.43
N ARG A 114 5.24 20.00 -4.40
CA ARG A 114 4.70 20.64 -5.61
C ARG A 114 5.72 21.46 -6.38
N VAL A 115 6.61 22.18 -5.70
CA VAL A 115 7.61 23.02 -6.40
C VAL A 115 8.75 22.19 -6.98
N GLN A 116 9.14 21.09 -6.29
CA GLN A 116 10.14 20.14 -6.80
C GLN A 116 9.65 19.43 -8.06
N GLU A 117 8.42 18.93 -8.09
CA GLU A 117 7.84 18.30 -9.28
C GLU A 117 7.81 19.28 -10.47
N ARG A 118 7.43 20.54 -10.24
CA ARG A 118 7.47 21.56 -11.30
C ARG A 118 8.88 21.86 -11.77
N PHE A 119 9.84 21.91 -10.88
CA PHE A 119 11.25 22.18 -11.21
C PHE A 119 11.87 21.05 -12.02
N LEU A 120 11.52 19.80 -11.72
CA LEU A 120 11.97 18.62 -12.46
C LEU A 120 11.38 18.55 -13.88
N GLY A 121 10.21 19.14 -14.13
CA GLY A 121 9.58 19.20 -15.44
C GLY A 121 9.42 17.82 -16.08
N LYS A 122 10.12 17.55 -17.19
CA LYS A 122 10.06 16.24 -17.88
C LYS A 122 10.65 15.09 -17.07
N ARG A 123 11.44 15.37 -16.04
CA ARG A 123 12.03 14.39 -15.13
C ARG A 123 11.19 14.18 -13.85
N ALA A 124 9.99 14.78 -13.79
CA ALA A 124 9.09 14.62 -12.66
C ALA A 124 8.73 13.14 -12.44
N ILE A 125 8.66 12.75 -11.18
CA ILE A 125 8.33 11.38 -10.77
C ILE A 125 6.80 11.13 -10.88
N GLY A 126 6.01 12.19 -10.79
CA GLY A 126 4.55 12.13 -10.77
C GLY A 126 4.00 11.89 -9.35
N THR A 127 4.57 12.58 -8.36
CA THR A 127 4.13 12.49 -6.97
C THR A 127 2.67 12.94 -6.80
N THR A 128 2.09 12.63 -5.65
CA THR A 128 0.72 13.07 -5.32
C THR A 128 0.64 14.54 -4.86
N GLY A 129 1.78 15.21 -4.68
CA GLY A 129 1.86 16.60 -4.19
C GLY A 129 1.41 16.78 -2.74
N ARG A 130 1.38 15.70 -1.95
CA ARG A 130 0.87 15.69 -0.57
C ARG A 130 1.96 15.82 0.49
N GLY A 131 3.22 15.99 0.08
CA GLY A 131 4.35 16.20 0.98
C GLY A 131 4.93 14.93 1.60
N ILE A 132 4.55 13.75 1.11
CA ILE A 132 4.98 12.47 1.69
C ILE A 132 6.48 12.29 1.56
N GLY A 133 7.04 12.43 0.34
CA GLY A 133 8.47 12.32 0.08
C GLY A 133 9.31 13.30 0.91
N PRO A 134 9.02 14.60 0.89
CA PRO A 134 9.71 15.58 1.73
C PRO A 134 9.65 15.27 3.23
N THR A 135 8.54 14.71 3.75
CA THR A 135 8.45 14.32 5.16
C THR A 135 9.34 13.13 5.49
N TYR A 136 9.40 12.10 4.63
CA TYR A 136 10.34 10.99 4.81
C TYR A 136 11.80 11.45 4.69
N ALA A 137 12.10 12.39 3.79
CA ALA A 137 13.43 12.98 3.69
C ALA A 137 13.84 13.68 5.01
N ASP A 138 12.94 14.43 5.62
CA ASP A 138 13.18 15.08 6.91
C ASP A 138 13.32 14.07 8.06
N LYS A 139 12.53 13.00 8.05
CA LYS A 139 12.68 11.89 9.00
C LYS A 139 14.09 11.30 8.97
N VAL A 140 14.61 10.99 7.78
CA VAL A 140 15.94 10.41 7.59
C VAL A 140 17.05 11.43 7.87
N ALA A 141 16.84 12.69 7.52
CA ALA A 141 17.72 13.81 7.86
C ALA A 141 17.71 14.17 9.38
N ARG A 142 16.78 13.60 10.15
CA ARG A 142 16.60 13.81 11.60
C ARG A 142 16.21 15.23 11.97
N ILE A 143 15.49 15.92 11.09
CA ILE A 143 14.90 17.26 11.31
C ILE A 143 13.36 17.19 11.27
N GLY A 144 12.78 16.00 11.18
CA GLY A 144 11.34 15.79 11.16
C GLY A 144 10.66 16.08 12.49
N ILE A 145 9.39 16.45 12.40
CA ILE A 145 8.53 16.73 13.57
C ILE A 145 7.69 15.46 13.82
N ARG A 146 7.66 14.99 15.06
CA ARG A 146 6.86 13.83 15.50
C ARG A 146 5.57 14.27 16.19
N VAL A 147 4.61 13.36 16.26
CA VAL A 147 3.33 13.58 16.96
C VAL A 147 3.54 14.02 18.40
N GLN A 148 4.47 13.42 19.14
CA GLN A 148 4.77 13.79 20.52
C GLN A 148 5.25 15.24 20.71
N ASP A 149 5.88 15.81 19.69
CA ASP A 149 6.46 17.17 19.79
C ASP A 149 5.38 18.26 19.96
N ILE A 150 4.14 18.00 19.50
CA ILE A 150 3.00 18.93 19.63
C ILE A 150 2.64 19.20 21.10
N PHE A 151 2.97 18.26 21.99
CA PHE A 151 2.60 18.35 23.41
C PHE A 151 3.59 19.18 24.25
N ASP A 152 4.73 19.59 23.66
CA ASP A 152 5.66 20.54 24.21
C ASP A 152 5.92 21.67 23.20
N GLU A 153 5.29 22.81 23.42
CA GLU A 153 5.35 23.96 22.50
C GLU A 153 6.78 24.49 22.32
N SER A 154 7.61 24.44 23.34
CA SER A 154 9.00 24.92 23.28
C SER A 154 9.83 24.00 22.34
N ILE A 155 9.68 22.68 22.47
CA ILE A 155 10.35 21.71 21.63
C ILE A 155 9.80 21.79 20.20
N LEU A 156 8.48 21.89 20.02
CA LEU A 156 7.86 22.05 18.71
C LEU A 156 8.42 23.27 17.98
N ARG A 157 8.44 24.44 18.64
CA ARG A 157 8.95 25.69 18.09
C ARG A 157 10.41 25.56 17.66
N GLN A 158 11.28 25.07 18.53
CA GLN A 158 12.68 24.85 18.24
C GLN A 158 12.89 23.96 16.99
N LYS A 159 12.15 22.86 16.88
CA LYS A 159 12.23 21.95 15.73
C LYS A 159 11.70 22.59 14.45
N VAL A 160 10.60 23.35 14.52
CA VAL A 160 10.04 24.07 13.37
C VAL A 160 11.04 25.11 12.87
N GLU A 161 11.62 25.92 13.74
CA GLU A 161 12.62 26.93 13.40
C GLU A 161 13.84 26.27 12.71
N SER A 162 14.41 25.24 13.31
CA SER A 162 15.54 24.48 12.73
C SER A 162 15.22 23.90 11.35
N ALA A 163 14.02 23.36 11.15
CA ALA A 163 13.61 22.85 9.86
C ALA A 163 13.46 23.99 8.82
N LEU A 164 12.83 25.09 9.22
CA LEU A 164 12.57 26.23 8.34
C LEU A 164 13.84 26.96 7.93
N ASP A 165 14.89 26.99 8.75
CA ASP A 165 16.19 27.53 8.36
C ASP A 165 16.71 26.92 7.03
N ILE A 166 16.55 25.61 6.89
CA ILE A 166 16.95 24.89 5.67
C ILE A 166 15.90 25.06 4.58
N LYS A 167 14.61 24.84 4.91
CA LYS A 167 13.52 24.84 3.92
C LYS A 167 13.30 26.21 3.30
N ASN A 168 13.43 27.28 4.06
CA ASN A 168 13.32 28.64 3.55
C ASN A 168 14.46 28.99 2.60
N GLN A 169 15.69 28.49 2.83
CA GLN A 169 16.78 28.65 1.85
C GLN A 169 16.42 27.98 0.51
N MET A 170 15.86 26.77 0.54
CA MET A 170 15.40 26.08 -0.67
C MET A 170 14.25 26.84 -1.34
N LEU A 171 13.23 27.24 -0.59
CA LEU A 171 12.08 27.94 -1.13
C LEU A 171 12.46 29.26 -1.77
N VAL A 172 13.25 30.08 -1.10
CA VAL A 172 13.61 31.43 -1.55
C VAL A 172 14.66 31.38 -2.67
N LYS A 173 15.79 30.68 -2.44
CA LYS A 173 16.93 30.76 -3.34
C LYS A 173 16.83 29.81 -4.54
N MET A 174 16.26 28.61 -4.36
CA MET A 174 16.15 27.65 -5.45
C MET A 174 14.84 27.78 -6.22
N TYR A 175 13.74 28.00 -5.52
CA TYR A 175 12.41 27.92 -6.11
C TYR A 175 11.72 29.28 -6.29
N ASN A 176 12.37 30.38 -5.88
CA ASN A 176 11.82 31.74 -5.93
C ASN A 176 10.42 31.84 -5.30
N ARG A 177 10.28 31.31 -4.10
CA ARG A 177 9.07 31.35 -3.28
C ARG A 177 9.28 32.18 -2.03
N LYS A 178 8.19 32.63 -1.42
CA LYS A 178 8.25 33.33 -0.13
C LYS A 178 8.71 32.37 0.97
N ALA A 179 9.46 32.91 1.92
CA ALA A 179 9.75 32.23 3.18
C ALA A 179 8.45 31.98 3.96
N ILE A 180 8.48 30.95 4.78
CA ILE A 180 7.37 30.57 5.68
C ILE A 180 7.78 30.94 7.09
N GLU A 181 6.89 31.61 7.84
CA GLU A 181 7.13 32.02 9.21
C GLU A 181 6.90 30.84 10.16
N ALA A 182 7.76 30.72 11.18
CA ALA A 182 7.69 29.62 12.15
C ALA A 182 6.36 29.60 12.91
N ASP A 183 5.85 30.77 13.30
CA ASP A 183 4.58 30.89 14.03
C ASP A 183 3.42 30.25 13.25
N GLN A 184 3.35 30.40 11.92
CA GLN A 184 2.31 29.79 11.10
C GLN A 184 2.31 28.27 11.21
N ILE A 185 3.47 27.64 11.28
CA ILE A 185 3.60 26.18 11.37
C ILE A 185 3.33 25.70 12.80
N VAL A 186 3.82 26.44 13.80
CA VAL A 186 3.58 26.12 15.22
C VAL A 186 2.08 26.20 15.51
N ASP A 187 1.42 27.31 15.16
CA ASP A 187 -0.01 27.52 15.37
C ASP A 187 -0.85 26.45 14.65
N TYR A 188 -0.46 26.11 13.41
CA TYR A 188 -1.10 25.02 12.67
C TYR A 188 -1.07 23.71 13.46
N PHE A 189 0.07 23.29 13.97
CA PHE A 189 0.16 22.05 14.74
C PHE A 189 -0.56 22.14 16.09
N LEU A 190 -0.44 23.25 16.80
CA LEU A 190 -1.09 23.44 18.09
C LEU A 190 -2.61 23.44 17.98
N SER A 191 -3.18 23.87 16.86
CA SER A 191 -4.63 23.86 16.64
C SER A 191 -5.25 22.46 16.67
N TYR A 192 -4.45 21.41 16.43
CA TYR A 192 -4.89 20.01 16.48
C TYR A 192 -4.57 19.31 17.82
N ARG A 193 -3.81 19.93 18.70
CA ARG A 193 -3.25 19.32 19.93
C ARG A 193 -4.31 18.62 20.78
N ASP A 194 -5.40 19.28 21.06
CA ASP A 194 -6.42 18.76 21.98
C ASP A 194 -7.24 17.61 21.37
N ARG A 195 -7.53 17.68 20.09
CA ARG A 195 -8.17 16.56 19.36
C ARG A 195 -7.25 15.34 19.27
N LEU A 196 -5.95 15.56 19.09
CA LEU A 196 -4.96 14.51 18.92
C LEU A 196 -4.64 13.76 20.23
N ARG A 197 -4.61 14.49 21.36
CA ARG A 197 -4.18 13.99 22.68
C ARG A 197 -4.79 12.66 23.10
N PRO A 198 -6.10 12.41 23.02
CA PRO A 198 -6.71 11.15 23.48
C PRO A 198 -6.36 9.95 22.60
N MET A 199 -5.84 10.17 21.38
CA MET A 199 -5.52 9.12 20.42
C MET A 199 -4.05 8.66 20.54
N VAL A 200 -3.18 9.48 21.17
CA VAL A 200 -1.72 9.23 21.13
C VAL A 200 -1.31 8.23 22.19
N ILE A 201 -0.56 7.21 21.72
CA ILE A 201 -0.07 6.10 22.54
C ILE A 201 1.41 5.78 22.25
N ASP A 202 2.00 4.98 23.13
CA ASP A 202 3.18 4.18 22.83
C ASP A 202 2.72 2.95 22.04
N ALA A 203 2.70 3.05 20.71
CA ALA A 203 2.18 2.00 19.85
C ALA A 203 3.04 0.73 19.88
N GLU A 204 4.36 0.86 20.05
CA GLU A 204 5.27 -0.28 20.13
C GLU A 204 4.96 -1.13 21.35
N LEU A 205 4.82 -0.48 22.51
CA LEU A 205 4.48 -1.15 23.76
C LEU A 205 3.08 -1.77 23.73
N GLU A 206 2.08 -1.02 23.22
CA GLU A 206 0.69 -1.48 23.12
C GLU A 206 0.58 -2.75 22.26
N LEU A 207 1.16 -2.72 21.04
CA LEU A 207 1.07 -3.84 20.10
C LEU A 207 1.82 -5.08 20.57
N ASN A 208 3.00 -4.92 21.18
CA ASN A 208 3.75 -6.05 21.73
C ASN A 208 3.04 -6.69 22.92
N ARG A 209 2.44 -5.88 23.83
CA ARG A 209 1.61 -6.40 24.92
C ARG A 209 0.35 -7.11 24.41
N ALA A 210 -0.26 -6.60 23.34
CA ALA A 210 -1.38 -7.26 22.69
C ALA A 210 -1.00 -8.67 22.23
N LEU A 211 0.11 -8.82 21.52
CA LEU A 211 0.61 -10.13 21.09
C LEU A 211 0.97 -11.05 22.26
N GLU A 212 1.55 -10.52 23.33
CA GLU A 212 1.87 -11.27 24.55
C GLU A 212 0.62 -11.77 25.29
N SER A 213 -0.44 -11.00 25.25
CA SER A 213 -1.74 -11.37 25.83
C SER A 213 -2.60 -12.28 24.95
N GLY A 214 -2.06 -12.75 23.82
CA GLY A 214 -2.77 -13.66 22.93
C GLY A 214 -3.70 -13.01 21.92
N LYS A 215 -3.58 -11.70 21.69
CA LYS A 215 -4.35 -10.96 20.70
C LYS A 215 -3.75 -11.06 19.30
N HIS A 216 -4.61 -10.92 18.29
CA HIS A 216 -4.20 -10.91 16.89
C HIS A 216 -3.96 -9.47 16.39
N VAL A 217 -2.84 -9.28 15.71
CA VAL A 217 -2.48 -7.99 15.10
C VAL A 217 -2.31 -8.17 13.60
N LEU A 218 -3.06 -7.39 12.82
CA LEU A 218 -2.96 -7.32 11.37
C LEU A 218 -2.24 -6.03 10.99
N MET A 219 -1.15 -6.13 10.24
CA MET A 219 -0.44 -4.98 9.66
C MET A 219 -0.88 -4.79 8.22
N GLU A 220 -1.58 -3.69 7.95
CA GLU A 220 -2.08 -3.32 6.62
C GLU A 220 -1.06 -2.45 5.89
N GLY A 221 -0.25 -3.05 5.00
CA GLY A 221 0.72 -2.32 4.19
C GLY A 221 0.05 -1.35 3.21
N GLY A 222 0.62 -0.15 3.11
CA GLY A 222 0.31 0.78 2.01
C GLY A 222 1.03 0.33 0.73
N GLN A 223 0.73 0.92 -0.41
CA GLN A 223 1.40 0.71 -1.70
C GLN A 223 1.70 -0.79 -2.02
N ALA A 224 2.91 -1.13 -2.52
CA ALA A 224 3.28 -2.50 -2.88
C ALA A 224 4.80 -2.70 -2.99
N THR A 225 5.25 -3.94 -3.11
CA THR A 225 6.67 -4.33 -3.16
C THR A 225 7.45 -3.60 -4.25
N MET A 226 6.90 -3.52 -5.48
CA MET A 226 7.59 -2.86 -6.60
C MET A 226 7.60 -1.34 -6.50
N LEU A 227 6.95 -0.76 -5.50
CA LEU A 227 6.99 0.64 -5.13
C LEU A 227 7.83 0.92 -3.88
N ASP A 228 8.49 -0.08 -3.31
CA ASP A 228 9.39 0.08 -2.17
C ASP A 228 10.63 0.89 -2.56
N VAL A 229 11.08 1.79 -1.68
CA VAL A 229 12.20 2.70 -1.98
C VAL A 229 13.52 1.95 -2.16
N ASP A 230 13.70 0.79 -1.52
CA ASP A 230 14.91 -0.02 -1.61
C ASP A 230 14.78 -1.18 -2.60
N HIS A 231 13.59 -1.78 -2.71
CA HIS A 231 13.33 -3.01 -3.46
C HIS A 231 12.51 -2.81 -4.73
N GLY A 232 11.94 -1.62 -4.93
CA GLY A 232 11.09 -1.32 -6.08
C GLY A 232 11.83 -0.79 -7.30
N THR A 233 11.05 -0.31 -8.25
CA THR A 233 11.52 0.24 -9.54
C THR A 233 11.99 1.69 -9.39
N TYR A 234 13.00 1.93 -8.55
CA TYR A 234 13.59 3.25 -8.31
C TYR A 234 13.99 3.94 -9.63
N PRO A 235 13.73 5.25 -9.83
CA PRO A 235 13.16 6.21 -8.89
C PRO A 235 11.62 6.27 -8.85
N PHE A 236 10.92 5.42 -9.63
CA PHE A 236 9.46 5.38 -9.74
C PHE A 236 8.85 4.54 -8.62
N VAL A 237 9.03 5.00 -7.39
CA VAL A 237 8.67 4.32 -6.14
C VAL A 237 8.03 5.31 -5.16
N THR A 238 7.47 4.80 -4.06
CA THR A 238 7.12 5.63 -2.89
C THR A 238 8.37 5.91 -2.04
N SER A 239 8.26 6.82 -1.10
CA SER A 239 9.37 7.18 -0.18
C SER A 239 9.37 6.34 1.11
N SER A 240 8.61 5.26 1.15
CA SER A 240 8.56 4.35 2.30
C SER A 240 8.88 2.91 1.88
N ASN A 241 8.95 2.02 2.85
CA ASN A 241 9.15 0.58 2.65
C ASN A 241 7.81 -0.17 2.84
N PRO A 242 7.00 -0.35 1.79
CA PRO A 242 5.76 -1.14 1.84
C PRO A 242 6.00 -2.64 1.69
N THR A 243 7.05 -3.15 2.31
CA THR A 243 7.39 -4.57 2.40
C THR A 243 7.08 -5.12 3.80
N ALA A 244 7.11 -6.44 3.97
CA ALA A 244 6.93 -7.08 5.28
C ALA A 244 8.00 -6.62 6.28
N GLY A 245 9.24 -6.43 5.83
CA GLY A 245 10.32 -5.86 6.65
C GLY A 245 10.00 -4.41 7.06
N GLY A 246 9.50 -3.60 6.15
CA GLY A 246 9.06 -2.23 6.44
C GLY A 246 7.88 -2.17 7.40
N ALA A 247 6.97 -3.14 7.35
CA ALA A 247 5.86 -3.25 8.30
C ALA A 247 6.36 -3.53 9.73
N SER A 248 7.36 -4.39 9.90
CA SER A 248 8.01 -4.62 11.19
C SER A 248 8.60 -3.33 11.77
N VAL A 249 9.37 -2.59 10.98
CA VAL A 249 9.96 -1.30 11.39
C VAL A 249 8.87 -0.27 11.73
N GLY A 250 7.84 -0.18 10.90
CA GLY A 250 6.79 0.85 11.02
C GLY A 250 5.77 0.59 12.12
N SER A 251 5.68 -0.64 12.64
CA SER A 251 4.80 -1.00 13.76
C SER A 251 5.54 -1.15 15.10
N GLY A 252 6.87 -1.40 15.04
CA GLY A 252 7.65 -1.77 16.22
C GLY A 252 7.45 -3.23 16.68
N ILE A 253 6.83 -4.06 15.83
CA ILE A 253 6.69 -5.51 16.07
C ILE A 253 7.93 -6.20 15.51
N GLY A 254 8.61 -6.98 16.36
CA GLY A 254 9.81 -7.72 15.97
C GLY A 254 9.53 -8.73 14.82
N PRO A 255 10.45 -8.89 13.86
CA PRO A 255 10.21 -9.72 12.67
C PRO A 255 9.89 -11.18 12.99
N THR A 256 10.42 -11.73 14.07
CA THR A 256 10.15 -13.11 14.50
C THR A 256 8.74 -13.32 15.07
N ARG A 257 8.01 -12.23 15.30
CA ARG A 257 6.59 -12.26 15.71
C ARG A 257 5.64 -12.26 14.53
N ILE A 258 6.13 -12.06 13.32
CA ILE A 258 5.33 -12.11 12.08
C ILE A 258 5.39 -13.56 11.58
N LYS A 259 4.28 -14.29 11.69
CA LYS A 259 4.20 -15.67 11.21
C LYS A 259 3.62 -15.76 9.81
N THR A 260 2.67 -14.90 9.50
CA THR A 260 2.02 -14.87 8.19
C THR A 260 2.37 -13.60 7.46
N SER A 261 2.96 -13.75 6.30
CA SER A 261 3.18 -12.69 5.32
C SER A 261 2.27 -12.96 4.11
N LEU A 262 1.14 -12.25 4.04
CA LEU A 262 0.13 -12.42 3.01
C LEU A 262 0.37 -11.45 1.86
N GLY A 263 0.77 -11.98 0.72
CA GLY A 263 0.91 -11.23 -0.53
C GLY A 263 -0.44 -11.03 -1.21
N ILE A 264 -0.80 -9.79 -1.54
CA ILE A 264 -1.98 -9.54 -2.39
C ILE A 264 -1.49 -9.40 -3.81
N ILE A 265 -2.03 -10.25 -4.69
CA ILE A 265 -1.64 -10.28 -6.09
C ILE A 265 -2.89 -10.31 -6.97
N LYS A 266 -2.84 -9.64 -8.10
CA LYS A 266 -3.93 -9.61 -9.07
C LYS A 266 -3.67 -10.64 -10.17
N ALA A 267 -4.71 -11.24 -10.70
CA ALA A 267 -4.62 -12.24 -11.79
C ALA A 267 -4.04 -11.66 -13.10
N TYR A 268 -3.88 -10.35 -13.17
CA TYR A 268 -3.14 -9.60 -14.18
C TYR A 268 -2.36 -8.47 -13.48
N THR A 269 -1.64 -7.63 -14.20
CA THR A 269 -0.83 -6.59 -13.57
C THR A 269 -1.37 -5.20 -13.89
N THR A 270 -1.34 -4.31 -12.90
CA THR A 270 -1.66 -2.89 -13.10
C THR A 270 -0.62 -1.98 -12.49
N ARG A 271 -0.45 -0.81 -13.08
CA ARG A 271 0.47 0.21 -12.57
C ARG A 271 -0.11 1.61 -12.74
N VAL A 272 0.09 2.48 -11.75
CA VAL A 272 -0.18 3.92 -11.85
C VAL A 272 1.16 4.67 -11.96
N GLY A 273 1.21 5.70 -12.79
CA GLY A 273 2.40 6.55 -12.97
C GLY A 273 3.43 6.00 -13.94
N ALA A 274 4.58 6.66 -13.97
CA ALA A 274 5.70 6.33 -14.86
C ALA A 274 6.51 5.13 -14.34
N GLY A 275 7.46 4.70 -15.14
CA GLY A 275 8.41 3.64 -14.83
C GLY A 275 8.18 2.37 -15.65
N PRO A 276 9.10 1.38 -15.55
CA PRO A 276 9.08 0.17 -16.34
C PRO A 276 7.87 -0.71 -16.03
N PHE A 277 7.32 -1.32 -17.06
CA PHE A 277 6.22 -2.26 -16.98
C PHE A 277 6.32 -3.24 -18.15
N PRO A 278 7.14 -4.29 -18.06
CA PRO A 278 7.44 -5.17 -19.20
C PRO A 278 6.23 -5.82 -19.84
N THR A 279 5.22 -6.16 -19.05
CA THR A 279 3.99 -6.83 -19.55
C THR A 279 2.87 -5.88 -19.95
N GLU A 280 3.14 -4.55 -20.02
CA GLU A 280 2.13 -3.55 -20.37
C GLU A 280 1.52 -3.79 -21.77
N LEU A 281 0.20 -3.62 -21.88
CA LEU A 281 -0.57 -3.83 -23.08
C LEU A 281 -1.09 -2.51 -23.64
N PHE A 282 -0.89 -2.33 -24.96
CA PHE A 282 -1.34 -1.16 -25.72
C PHE A 282 -2.40 -1.51 -26.78
N ASP A 283 -2.95 -2.73 -26.68
CA ASP A 283 -3.90 -3.31 -27.61
C ASP A 283 -5.32 -3.44 -26.99
N LYS A 284 -6.20 -4.14 -27.70
CA LYS A 284 -7.57 -4.43 -27.24
C LYS A 284 -7.63 -5.11 -25.87
N TRP A 285 -6.61 -5.89 -25.49
CA TRP A 285 -6.59 -6.58 -24.21
C TRP A 285 -6.25 -5.64 -23.07
N GLY A 286 -5.36 -4.67 -23.28
CA GLY A 286 -5.10 -3.60 -22.33
C GLY A 286 -6.36 -2.77 -22.04
N GLU A 287 -7.14 -2.45 -23.09
CA GLU A 287 -8.42 -1.76 -22.96
C GLU A 287 -9.48 -2.60 -22.24
N TYR A 288 -9.55 -3.90 -22.59
CA TYR A 288 -10.44 -4.85 -21.93
C TYR A 288 -10.16 -4.96 -20.43
N LEU A 289 -8.92 -5.22 -20.02
CA LEU A 289 -8.53 -5.30 -18.61
C LEU A 289 -8.83 -4.00 -17.87
N GLN A 290 -8.64 -2.85 -18.52
CA GLN A 290 -8.90 -1.54 -17.93
C GLN A 290 -10.39 -1.31 -17.69
N THR A 291 -11.25 -1.65 -18.66
CA THR A 291 -12.69 -1.41 -18.59
C THR A 291 -13.40 -2.45 -17.74
N THR A 292 -13.21 -3.75 -18.05
CA THR A 292 -13.84 -4.88 -17.33
C THR A 292 -13.32 -4.97 -15.90
N GLY A 293 -12.02 -4.74 -15.70
CA GLY A 293 -11.42 -4.70 -14.38
C GLY A 293 -11.74 -3.43 -13.57
N GLY A 294 -12.35 -2.41 -14.18
CA GLY A 294 -12.64 -1.14 -13.51
C GLY A 294 -11.37 -0.42 -13.02
N GLU A 295 -10.31 -0.45 -13.83
CA GLU A 295 -8.97 -0.01 -13.44
C GLU A 295 -8.83 1.52 -13.50
N ILE A 296 -9.45 2.19 -12.51
CA ILE A 296 -9.39 3.64 -12.31
C ILE A 296 -8.86 3.92 -10.90
N GLY A 297 -7.86 4.78 -10.80
CA GLY A 297 -7.25 5.14 -9.52
C GLY A 297 -8.18 5.97 -8.65
N VAL A 298 -8.50 5.49 -7.45
CA VAL A 298 -9.43 6.13 -6.49
C VAL A 298 -9.01 7.57 -6.16
N ASN A 299 -7.73 7.82 -5.90
CA ASN A 299 -7.25 9.14 -5.50
C ASN A 299 -7.07 10.15 -6.65
N THR A 300 -6.84 9.68 -7.86
CA THR A 300 -6.42 10.52 -8.98
C THR A 300 -7.40 10.54 -10.14
N GLY A 301 -8.37 9.62 -10.16
CA GLY A 301 -9.25 9.39 -11.30
C GLY A 301 -8.53 8.95 -12.57
N ARG A 302 -7.21 8.67 -12.49
CA ARG A 302 -6.41 8.27 -13.64
C ARG A 302 -6.67 6.81 -13.97
N LYS A 303 -6.73 6.50 -15.24
CA LYS A 303 -6.74 5.14 -15.76
C LYS A 303 -5.42 4.47 -15.39
N ARG A 304 -5.48 3.22 -14.91
CA ARG A 304 -4.29 2.40 -14.65
C ARG A 304 -3.77 1.81 -15.94
N ARG A 305 -2.47 1.70 -16.08
CA ARG A 305 -1.80 0.89 -17.10
C ARG A 305 -2.07 -0.57 -16.77
N CYS A 306 -2.40 -1.39 -17.77
CA CYS A 306 -2.73 -2.81 -17.57
C CYS A 306 -1.77 -3.68 -18.37
N GLY A 307 -1.48 -4.86 -17.85
CA GLY A 307 -0.62 -5.85 -18.49
C GLY A 307 -0.91 -7.26 -18.00
N TRP A 308 -0.36 -8.27 -18.68
CA TRP A 308 -0.51 -9.67 -18.27
C TRP A 308 0.17 -9.93 -16.93
N TYR A 309 -0.19 -11.05 -16.30
CA TYR A 309 0.45 -11.50 -15.06
C TYR A 309 1.96 -11.68 -15.27
N ASP A 310 2.74 -11.20 -14.29
CA ASP A 310 4.19 -11.24 -14.30
C ASP A 310 4.72 -12.11 -13.17
N SER A 311 5.11 -13.35 -13.51
CA SER A 311 5.61 -14.28 -12.50
C SER A 311 7.02 -13.99 -12.03
N VAL A 312 7.81 -13.22 -12.80
CA VAL A 312 9.15 -12.78 -12.39
C VAL A 312 9.01 -11.81 -11.21
N ILE A 313 8.07 -10.86 -11.34
CA ILE A 313 7.73 -9.93 -10.24
C ILE A 313 7.16 -10.68 -9.04
N ALA A 314 6.27 -11.66 -9.27
CA ALA A 314 5.67 -12.46 -8.19
C ALA A 314 6.75 -13.23 -7.40
N ARG A 315 7.68 -13.91 -8.07
CA ARG A 315 8.82 -14.60 -7.41
C ARG A 315 9.70 -13.65 -6.64
N TYR A 316 10.01 -12.50 -7.23
CA TYR A 316 10.79 -11.46 -6.56
C TYR A 316 10.10 -10.97 -5.29
N ALA A 317 8.79 -10.66 -5.38
CA ALA A 317 8.00 -10.21 -4.25
C ALA A 317 7.90 -11.28 -3.16
N THR A 318 7.70 -12.56 -3.54
CA THR A 318 7.71 -13.70 -2.61
C THR A 318 9.00 -13.72 -1.80
N ARG A 319 10.14 -13.61 -2.47
CA ARG A 319 11.47 -13.66 -1.83
C ARG A 319 11.71 -12.48 -0.90
N VAL A 320 11.40 -11.25 -1.35
CA VAL A 320 11.66 -10.02 -0.58
C VAL A 320 10.81 -9.94 0.68
N ASN A 321 9.56 -10.41 0.60
CA ASN A 321 8.63 -10.33 1.73
C ASN A 321 8.55 -11.62 2.55
N GLY A 322 9.14 -12.73 2.07
CA GLY A 322 8.95 -14.03 2.68
C GLY A 322 7.47 -14.43 2.71
N PHE A 323 6.74 -14.21 1.62
CA PHE A 323 5.32 -14.55 1.57
C PHE A 323 5.09 -16.02 1.90
N THR A 324 4.21 -16.24 2.85
CA THR A 324 3.71 -17.57 3.22
C THR A 324 2.50 -17.96 2.38
N ASP A 325 1.72 -16.96 1.97
CA ASP A 325 0.44 -17.10 1.31
C ASP A 325 0.20 -15.96 0.32
N TYR A 326 -0.59 -16.25 -0.73
CA TYR A 326 -1.16 -15.25 -1.61
C TYR A 326 -2.68 -15.17 -1.47
N PHE A 327 -3.19 -13.95 -1.62
CA PHE A 327 -4.57 -13.65 -1.95
C PHE A 327 -4.61 -13.17 -3.41
N LEU A 328 -5.09 -14.04 -4.29
CA LEU A 328 -5.29 -13.74 -5.70
C LEU A 328 -6.60 -12.96 -5.88
N THR A 329 -6.56 -11.81 -6.56
CA THR A 329 -7.74 -10.98 -6.82
C THR A 329 -8.03 -10.90 -8.32
N LYS A 330 -9.28 -10.56 -8.68
CA LYS A 330 -9.66 -10.27 -10.07
C LYS A 330 -9.57 -11.46 -11.02
N LEU A 331 -9.73 -12.69 -10.53
CA LEU A 331 -9.75 -13.88 -11.39
C LEU A 331 -10.93 -13.85 -12.38
N ASP A 332 -12.08 -13.34 -11.94
CA ASP A 332 -13.30 -13.12 -12.69
C ASP A 332 -13.11 -12.29 -13.98
N VAL A 333 -12.19 -11.35 -13.96
CA VAL A 333 -11.91 -10.46 -15.10
C VAL A 333 -11.32 -11.21 -16.29
N LEU A 334 -10.74 -12.39 -16.09
CA LEU A 334 -10.13 -13.22 -17.13
C LEU A 334 -11.11 -14.18 -17.81
N THR A 335 -12.37 -14.22 -17.40
CA THR A 335 -13.42 -15.03 -18.01
C THR A 335 -13.65 -14.60 -19.47
N GLY A 336 -13.70 -15.58 -20.40
CA GLY A 336 -14.08 -15.36 -21.80
C GLY A 336 -12.99 -14.74 -22.69
N ILE A 337 -11.76 -14.58 -22.20
CA ILE A 337 -10.68 -13.96 -23.02
C ILE A 337 -9.98 -14.92 -23.99
N GLY A 338 -10.32 -16.21 -23.93
CA GLY A 338 -9.78 -17.26 -24.80
C GLY A 338 -8.43 -17.80 -24.33
N GLU A 339 -7.39 -17.00 -24.35
CA GLU A 339 -6.03 -17.37 -23.94
C GLU A 339 -5.45 -16.34 -22.96
N ILE A 340 -4.75 -16.81 -21.94
CA ILE A 340 -4.13 -15.99 -20.89
C ILE A 340 -2.61 -16.13 -20.97
N PRO A 341 -1.90 -15.11 -21.48
CA PRO A 341 -0.44 -15.07 -21.41
C PRO A 341 0.04 -14.81 -19.97
N ILE A 342 1.06 -15.55 -19.54
CA ILE A 342 1.76 -15.38 -18.26
C ILE A 342 3.22 -15.09 -18.59
N CYS A 343 3.75 -13.96 -18.14
CA CYS A 343 5.18 -13.69 -18.27
C CYS A 343 5.96 -14.60 -17.33
N VAL A 344 6.81 -15.46 -17.88
CA VAL A 344 7.61 -16.45 -17.13
C VAL A 344 9.07 -16.07 -17.00
N ALA A 345 9.57 -15.21 -17.90
CA ALA A 345 10.93 -14.70 -17.94
C ALA A 345 10.97 -13.39 -18.74
N TYR A 346 12.12 -12.74 -18.78
CA TYR A 346 12.39 -11.61 -19.67
C TYR A 346 13.50 -11.96 -20.68
N ASP A 347 13.42 -11.37 -21.87
CA ASP A 347 14.55 -11.22 -22.79
C ASP A 347 15.11 -9.81 -22.67
N VAL A 348 16.42 -9.68 -22.54
CA VAL A 348 17.13 -8.41 -22.60
C VAL A 348 18.32 -8.59 -23.55
N ASP A 349 18.27 -7.97 -24.71
CA ASP A 349 19.31 -8.04 -25.74
C ASP A 349 19.67 -9.50 -26.13
N GLY A 350 18.67 -10.39 -26.24
CA GLY A 350 18.85 -11.79 -26.59
C GLY A 350 19.31 -12.70 -25.43
N LYS A 351 19.36 -12.17 -24.21
CA LYS A 351 19.67 -12.93 -23.00
C LYS A 351 18.42 -13.12 -22.17
N ARG A 352 18.10 -14.39 -21.86
CA ARG A 352 16.99 -14.75 -21.01
C ARG A 352 17.32 -14.51 -19.54
N TYR A 353 16.39 -13.88 -18.81
CA TYR A 353 16.39 -13.65 -17.38
C TYR A 353 15.15 -14.32 -16.76
N ASP A 354 15.36 -15.34 -15.94
CA ASP A 354 14.29 -15.98 -15.17
C ASP A 354 14.00 -15.22 -13.86
N GLU A 355 14.88 -14.33 -13.48
CA GLU A 355 14.82 -13.44 -12.30
C GLU A 355 14.81 -11.97 -12.74
N LEU A 356 14.45 -11.08 -11.79
CA LEU A 356 14.47 -9.65 -12.03
C LEU A 356 15.89 -9.20 -12.45
N PRO A 357 16.04 -8.49 -13.60
CA PRO A 357 17.32 -7.96 -14.02
C PRO A 357 17.98 -7.08 -12.94
N LEU A 358 19.30 -7.18 -12.82
CA LEU A 358 20.04 -6.49 -11.76
C LEU A 358 19.98 -4.97 -11.89
N THR A 359 19.98 -4.45 -13.11
CA THR A 359 20.05 -3.01 -13.35
C THR A 359 18.71 -2.46 -13.84
N GLN A 360 18.43 -1.20 -13.50
CA GLN A 360 17.25 -0.49 -14.00
C GLN A 360 17.25 -0.38 -15.52
N SER A 361 18.43 -0.23 -16.14
CA SER A 361 18.56 -0.16 -17.59
C SER A 361 18.10 -1.46 -18.24
N GLU A 362 18.55 -2.60 -17.75
CA GLU A 362 18.12 -3.92 -18.25
C GLU A 362 16.61 -4.08 -18.06
N PHE A 363 16.08 -3.71 -16.89
CA PHE A 363 14.66 -3.85 -16.62
C PHE A 363 13.78 -2.93 -17.49
N HIS A 364 14.28 -1.74 -17.86
CA HIS A 364 13.58 -0.86 -18.80
C HIS A 364 13.52 -1.40 -20.24
N HIS A 365 14.47 -2.24 -20.62
CA HIS A 365 14.53 -2.86 -21.94
C HIS A 365 14.06 -4.33 -21.94
N ALA A 366 13.55 -4.79 -20.80
CA ALA A 366 13.07 -6.16 -20.66
C ALA A 366 11.82 -6.40 -21.53
N GLU A 367 11.90 -7.38 -22.40
CA GLU A 367 10.78 -7.87 -23.19
C GLU A 367 10.24 -9.15 -22.53
N PRO A 368 8.92 -9.27 -22.29
CA PRO A 368 8.36 -10.42 -21.60
C PRO A 368 8.36 -11.67 -22.50
N ILE A 369 8.81 -12.79 -21.92
CA ILE A 369 8.65 -14.12 -22.52
C ILE A 369 7.41 -14.75 -21.91
N PHE A 370 6.43 -15.05 -22.76
CA PHE A 370 5.13 -15.56 -22.33
C PHE A 370 5.00 -17.08 -22.49
N GLU A 371 4.35 -17.69 -21.52
CA GLU A 371 3.66 -18.96 -21.59
C GLU A 371 2.16 -18.65 -21.71
N THR A 372 1.42 -19.44 -22.49
CA THR A 372 -0.01 -19.19 -22.70
C THR A 372 -0.83 -20.34 -22.12
N MET A 373 -1.87 -20.01 -21.36
CA MET A 373 -2.84 -20.94 -20.81
C MET A 373 -4.24 -20.70 -21.40
N PRO A 374 -5.08 -21.73 -21.54
CA PRO A 374 -6.45 -21.55 -21.97
C PRO A 374 -7.29 -20.85 -20.88
N ALA A 375 -8.09 -19.87 -21.27
CA ALA A 375 -9.10 -19.27 -20.39
C ALA A 375 -10.35 -20.16 -20.31
N TRP A 376 -11.22 -19.83 -19.38
CA TRP A 376 -12.55 -20.42 -19.18
C TRP A 376 -13.62 -19.45 -19.65
N ASP A 377 -14.79 -19.98 -20.00
CA ASP A 377 -15.92 -19.17 -20.48
C ASP A 377 -17.05 -19.06 -19.44
N GLU A 378 -17.03 -19.93 -18.42
CA GLU A 378 -18.04 -19.99 -17.37
C GLU A 378 -17.92 -18.80 -16.40
N ASP A 379 -19.06 -18.26 -15.96
CA ASP A 379 -19.10 -17.29 -14.90
C ASP A 379 -18.67 -17.94 -13.56
N ILE A 380 -17.62 -17.44 -12.96
CA ILE A 380 -17.06 -17.95 -11.69
C ILE A 380 -17.49 -17.14 -10.46
N THR A 381 -18.30 -16.12 -10.63
CA THR A 381 -18.62 -15.15 -9.55
C THR A 381 -19.44 -15.76 -8.42
N GLU A 382 -20.11 -16.88 -8.66
CA GLU A 382 -20.90 -17.63 -7.67
C GLU A 382 -20.16 -18.85 -7.09
N CYS A 383 -18.92 -19.14 -7.57
CA CYS A 383 -18.13 -20.24 -7.01
C CYS A 383 -17.71 -19.93 -5.57
N SER A 384 -17.94 -20.88 -4.66
CA SER A 384 -17.64 -20.79 -3.23
C SER A 384 -16.48 -21.68 -2.79
N THR A 385 -16.16 -22.70 -3.59
CA THR A 385 -15.04 -23.63 -3.36
C THR A 385 -14.12 -23.67 -4.57
N PHE A 386 -12.89 -24.14 -4.37
CA PHE A 386 -11.91 -24.27 -5.44
C PHE A 386 -12.34 -25.29 -6.50
N GLU A 387 -12.99 -26.35 -6.07
CA GLU A 387 -13.49 -27.46 -6.89
C GLU A 387 -14.66 -27.04 -7.80
N GLU A 388 -15.40 -25.99 -7.43
CA GLU A 388 -16.47 -25.42 -8.27
C GLU A 388 -15.93 -24.58 -9.44
N LEU A 389 -14.68 -24.14 -9.36
CA LEU A 389 -14.05 -23.44 -10.48
C LEU A 389 -13.93 -24.35 -11.71
N PRO A 390 -14.11 -23.84 -12.94
CA PRO A 390 -13.78 -24.57 -14.16
C PRO A 390 -12.34 -25.10 -14.08
N GLN A 391 -12.10 -26.31 -14.63
CA GLN A 391 -10.76 -26.94 -14.59
C GLN A 391 -9.64 -26.01 -15.09
N LYS A 392 -9.90 -25.27 -16.16
CA LYS A 392 -8.95 -24.29 -16.71
C LYS A 392 -8.61 -23.16 -15.71
N ALA A 393 -9.57 -22.71 -14.91
CA ALA A 393 -9.34 -21.72 -13.87
C ALA A 393 -8.55 -22.31 -12.70
N GLN A 394 -8.83 -23.55 -12.30
CA GLN A 394 -8.03 -24.27 -11.31
C GLN A 394 -6.58 -24.43 -11.79
N ASP A 395 -6.38 -24.89 -13.03
CA ASP A 395 -5.06 -25.09 -13.63
C ASP A 395 -4.27 -23.76 -13.68
N TYR A 396 -4.96 -22.65 -14.01
CA TYR A 396 -4.35 -21.32 -14.00
C TYR A 396 -3.88 -20.94 -12.60
N VAL A 397 -4.71 -21.07 -11.57
CA VAL A 397 -4.35 -20.78 -10.19
C VAL A 397 -3.16 -21.62 -9.74
N LEU A 398 -3.18 -22.93 -9.98
CA LEU A 398 -2.09 -23.84 -9.62
C LEU A 398 -0.78 -23.49 -10.36
N ARG A 399 -0.89 -23.06 -11.64
CA ARG A 399 0.27 -22.60 -12.39
C ARG A 399 0.87 -21.33 -11.81
N LEU A 400 0.04 -20.37 -11.33
CA LEU A 400 0.54 -19.18 -10.65
C LEU A 400 1.24 -19.53 -9.32
N GLU A 401 0.74 -20.50 -8.56
CA GLU A 401 1.41 -21.01 -7.35
C GLU A 401 2.81 -21.55 -7.69
N GLU A 402 2.90 -22.42 -8.69
CA GLU A 402 4.16 -23.00 -9.12
C GLU A 402 5.16 -21.91 -9.55
N LEU A 403 4.72 -20.97 -10.38
CA LEU A 403 5.56 -19.91 -10.92
C LEU A 403 6.00 -18.89 -9.89
N SER A 404 5.19 -18.58 -8.88
CA SER A 404 5.50 -17.63 -7.80
C SER A 404 6.25 -18.25 -6.64
N GLY A 405 6.20 -19.59 -6.50
CA GLY A 405 6.77 -20.32 -5.37
C GLY A 405 6.03 -20.07 -4.04
N CYS A 406 4.75 -19.68 -4.10
CA CYS A 406 3.94 -19.39 -2.92
C CYS A 406 2.50 -19.83 -3.14
N ARG A 407 1.90 -20.53 -2.15
CA ARG A 407 0.52 -21.01 -2.23
C ARG A 407 -0.49 -19.86 -2.32
N ILE A 408 -1.57 -20.07 -3.08
CA ILE A 408 -2.69 -19.14 -3.17
C ILE A 408 -3.79 -19.64 -2.23
N SER A 409 -3.92 -18.97 -1.08
CA SER A 409 -4.82 -19.35 -0.01
C SER A 409 -6.22 -18.74 -0.14
N TYR A 410 -6.32 -17.59 -0.80
CA TYR A 410 -7.58 -16.90 -1.07
C TYR A 410 -7.69 -16.55 -2.54
N ILE A 411 -8.89 -16.70 -3.11
CA ILE A 411 -9.16 -16.38 -4.52
C ILE A 411 -10.39 -15.49 -4.61
N GLY A 412 -10.19 -14.25 -5.08
CA GLY A 412 -11.28 -13.33 -5.36
C GLY A 412 -11.89 -13.61 -6.73
N VAL A 413 -13.13 -14.05 -6.74
CA VAL A 413 -13.93 -14.38 -7.93
C VAL A 413 -14.96 -13.30 -8.28
N GLY A 414 -14.89 -12.15 -7.64
CA GLY A 414 -15.74 -10.98 -7.88
C GLY A 414 -15.42 -9.86 -6.89
N PRO A 415 -16.09 -8.70 -6.97
CA PRO A 415 -15.82 -7.53 -6.14
C PRO A 415 -16.31 -7.66 -4.69
N GLY A 416 -17.33 -8.48 -4.40
CA GLY A 416 -17.96 -8.62 -3.10
C GLY A 416 -17.09 -9.38 -2.09
N ARG A 417 -17.33 -9.15 -0.78
CA ARG A 417 -16.68 -9.89 0.30
C ARG A 417 -16.93 -11.39 0.16
N ASP A 418 -18.18 -11.78 -0.08
CA ASP A 418 -18.62 -13.17 -0.19
C ASP A 418 -18.10 -13.86 -1.47
N GLN A 419 -17.65 -13.09 -2.45
CA GLN A 419 -17.05 -13.60 -3.68
C GLN A 419 -15.55 -13.87 -3.48
N THR A 420 -15.23 -14.65 -2.45
CA THR A 420 -13.86 -15.06 -2.11
C THR A 420 -13.84 -16.52 -1.71
N ILE A 421 -13.15 -17.33 -2.47
CA ILE A 421 -12.88 -18.73 -2.14
C ILE A 421 -11.73 -18.78 -1.14
N VAL A 422 -11.91 -19.49 -0.05
CA VAL A 422 -10.89 -19.74 0.97
C VAL A 422 -10.39 -21.18 0.81
N ARG A 423 -9.15 -21.36 0.38
CA ARG A 423 -8.49 -22.67 0.28
C ARG A 423 -7.75 -23.01 1.58
N HIS A 424 -7.12 -21.99 2.20
CA HIS A 424 -6.41 -22.11 3.47
C HIS A 424 -6.67 -20.85 4.29
N ASP A 425 -7.29 -21.00 5.46
CA ASP A 425 -7.51 -19.82 6.33
C ASP A 425 -6.25 -19.53 7.13
N VAL A 426 -5.57 -18.43 6.80
CA VAL A 426 -4.35 -18.01 7.50
C VAL A 426 -4.57 -17.69 8.98
N MET A 427 -5.81 -17.56 9.44
CA MET A 427 -6.14 -17.39 10.84
C MET A 427 -6.08 -18.69 11.64
N GLU A 428 -6.26 -19.84 11.00
CA GLU A 428 -6.18 -21.16 11.64
C GLU A 428 -4.72 -21.60 11.89
N ASP A 429 -3.79 -21.04 11.15
CA ASP A 429 -2.34 -21.30 11.25
C ASP A 429 -1.63 -20.49 12.36
N GLN A 430 -2.36 -19.67 13.17
CA GLN A 430 -1.80 -18.72 14.16
C GLN A 430 -1.49 -19.29 15.55
#